data_41b6a4fcb9dd224b776a5c95742c555c
#
_entry.id   41b6a4fcb9dd224b776a5c95742c555c
#
_cell.length_a   1.000
_cell.length_b   1.000
_cell.length_c   1.000
_cell.angle_alpha   90.00
_cell.angle_beta   90.00
_cell.angle_gamma   90.00
#
_symmetry.space_group_name_H-M   'P 1'
#
loop_
_entity.id
_entity.type
_entity.pdbx_description
1 polymer ?
#
loop_
_entity_poly.entity_id
_entity_poly.type
_entity_poly.pdbx_seq_one_letter_code
_entity_poly.pdbx_strand_id
1 'polypeptide(L)'
;MTQSEHTRQPLRLGTQPNEEINRAKRVTFTWNGKTYTGYEGDTIVSALYAAGERVFSRSMKFHSPRGVLTGSMHDPGTIMQVDDEPNVRGAHRQIEDGMQVSSQNTWPSLKYDVRSVNQLGARFLGPGFYYKTFMKPDFLRPLYQRVLRGFVHGGVVAENRPAEVFEKRYAHTDVLVAGGGPAGMEAALNAAQHGASVMLVEEEHELGGHLRWADGALARALRSQVAANPNITVYTNSTVAARYDDNWMAVVQRAPRPGMAERIIKTRARSLVVAAGLIERPYVFEGNDLPGVMVSTAARRLINLYSVRPGHRAVVLTANPEGDAAVEDLRRAGVDVVAVVDARAGQTVVRATGRGRVQSVELSSGQQVSADLLVTAVGWTAPTSLLNMSGDRPYYEPQAARFLPGGTDESVYAAGGITGDGDVQQLRDHGAAVGTRAAAYALDQRGRKLASAPTVPDHSGVPAQVDLPAVEPLPIPQHPELFRSTTHGFVDYSEDITSDDLQAAVAEGYDSAELVKRFTTVTMGPLQGKIELVNFIAVVAEATGKTIAETGTTTWRPMYAPVTLGALAGRNYDPVRHSSVQSWHDAHGAVPMVAGQWIRPEHYGNPQAEVRRVRDSVGIIDVSPLGKIDLRGPDV
;
A
#
# COMPACT_ATOMS: atom_id res chain seq x y z
N MET A 1 44.22 10.44 -19.07
CA MET A 1 44.42 8.98 -19.13
C MET A 1 44.91 8.52 -17.78
N THR A 2 44.23 7.68 -17.19
CA THR A 2 44.38 6.67 -16.12
C THR A 2 43.17 6.73 -15.19
N GLN A 3 42.06 6.17 -15.66
CA GLN A 3 41.04 5.69 -14.75
C GLN A 3 41.62 4.45 -14.05
N SER A 4 41.91 4.59 -12.75
CA SER A 4 42.21 3.44 -11.91
C SER A 4 41.02 2.49 -11.97
N GLU A 5 41.24 1.28 -12.46
CA GLU A 5 40.41 0.12 -12.28
C GLU A 5 40.33 -0.19 -10.79
N HIS A 6 39.45 0.54 -10.07
CA HIS A 6 38.98 0.05 -8.80
C HIS A 6 38.15 -1.20 -9.12
N THR A 7 38.69 -2.35 -8.80
CA THR A 7 38.01 -3.63 -8.81
C THR A 7 36.65 -3.41 -8.15
N ARG A 8 35.57 -3.29 -8.95
CA ARG A 8 34.23 -3.03 -8.45
C ARG A 8 33.85 -4.18 -7.53
N GLN A 9 33.78 -3.91 -6.24
CA GLN A 9 33.32 -4.90 -5.28
C GLN A 9 31.93 -5.40 -5.69
N PRO A 10 31.62 -6.69 -5.52
CA PRO A 10 30.33 -7.23 -5.89
C PRO A 10 29.21 -6.53 -5.13
N LEU A 11 28.06 -6.31 -5.80
CA LEU A 11 26.91 -5.67 -5.19
C LEU A 11 26.12 -6.64 -4.30
N ARG A 12 26.15 -7.93 -4.60
CA ARG A 12 25.63 -8.96 -3.70
C ARG A 12 26.64 -9.18 -2.58
N LEU A 13 26.24 -8.87 -1.36
CA LEU A 13 27.04 -9.03 -0.15
C LEU A 13 27.12 -10.50 0.29
N GLY A 14 28.04 -10.81 1.20
CA GLY A 14 28.00 -12.01 1.99
C GLY A 14 26.72 -12.09 2.86
N THR A 15 26.49 -13.22 3.51
CA THR A 15 25.33 -13.45 4.38
C THR A 15 25.20 -12.35 5.44
N GLN A 16 24.01 -11.79 5.57
CA GLN A 16 23.66 -10.81 6.58
C GLN A 16 22.85 -11.48 7.70
N PRO A 17 22.92 -10.98 8.95
CA PRO A 17 22.23 -11.62 10.10
C PRO A 17 20.70 -11.73 9.94
N ASN A 18 20.11 -10.82 9.21
CA ASN A 18 18.65 -10.71 9.04
C ASN A 18 18.20 -11.05 7.61
N GLU A 19 19.08 -11.65 6.76
CA GLU A 19 18.70 -11.95 5.39
C GLU A 19 17.53 -12.91 5.30
N GLU A 20 16.63 -12.64 4.36
CA GLU A 20 15.44 -13.43 4.10
C GLU A 20 15.53 -14.21 2.77
N ILE A 21 16.64 -14.13 2.07
CA ILE A 21 16.91 -14.91 0.85
C ILE A 21 17.43 -16.31 1.17
N ASN A 22 16.99 -17.29 0.40
CA ASN A 22 17.49 -18.66 0.47
C ASN A 22 18.63 -18.87 -0.54
N ARG A 23 19.87 -18.76 -0.10
CA ARG A 23 21.06 -18.89 -0.96
C ARG A 23 21.26 -20.29 -1.56
N ALA A 24 20.63 -21.30 -1.00
CA ALA A 24 20.68 -22.66 -1.53
C ALA A 24 19.81 -22.84 -2.80
N LYS A 25 18.84 -21.96 -3.00
CA LYS A 25 17.90 -22.05 -4.11
C LYS A 25 18.01 -20.84 -5.04
N ARG A 26 18.60 -21.07 -6.21
CA ARG A 26 18.67 -20.06 -7.28
C ARG A 26 17.35 -20.04 -8.06
N VAL A 27 16.96 -18.85 -8.48
CA VAL A 27 15.76 -18.57 -9.28
C VAL A 27 16.17 -17.79 -10.52
N THR A 28 15.71 -18.23 -11.69
CA THR A 28 16.03 -17.60 -12.98
C THR A 28 14.78 -16.94 -13.57
N PHE A 29 14.91 -15.70 -13.98
CA PHE A 29 13.83 -14.92 -14.58
C PHE A 29 14.37 -14.02 -15.69
N THR A 30 13.49 -13.38 -16.47
CA THR A 30 13.90 -12.44 -17.51
C THR A 30 13.51 -11.01 -17.13
N TRP A 31 14.35 -10.05 -17.52
CA TRP A 31 14.10 -8.62 -17.45
C TRP A 31 14.38 -7.98 -18.81
N ASN A 32 13.33 -7.39 -19.43
CA ASN A 32 13.42 -6.81 -20.76
C ASN A 32 14.13 -7.74 -21.78
N GLY A 33 13.80 -9.04 -21.74
CA GLY A 33 14.34 -10.07 -22.64
C GLY A 33 15.74 -10.58 -22.28
N LYS A 34 16.38 -10.11 -21.21
CA LYS A 34 17.65 -10.64 -20.71
C LYS A 34 17.42 -11.54 -19.50
N THR A 35 18.17 -12.62 -19.41
CA THR A 35 18.12 -13.56 -18.29
C THR A 35 18.93 -13.03 -17.10
N TYR A 36 18.32 -13.11 -15.92
CA TYR A 36 18.93 -12.79 -14.62
C TYR A 36 18.72 -13.93 -13.64
N THR A 37 19.58 -13.99 -12.63
CA THR A 37 19.51 -15.00 -11.56
C THR A 37 19.54 -14.29 -10.22
N GLY A 38 18.60 -14.64 -9.36
CA GLY A 38 18.55 -14.27 -7.95
C GLY A 38 18.45 -15.50 -7.06
N TYR A 39 18.02 -15.29 -5.83
CA TYR A 39 17.74 -16.33 -4.86
C TYR A 39 16.25 -16.35 -4.49
N GLU A 40 15.72 -17.49 -4.09
CA GLU A 40 14.37 -17.55 -3.50
C GLU A 40 14.28 -16.56 -2.33
N GLY A 41 13.20 -15.78 -2.29
CA GLY A 41 13.03 -14.69 -1.35
C GLY A 41 13.49 -13.31 -1.85
N ASP A 42 14.32 -13.25 -2.91
CA ASP A 42 14.59 -11.96 -3.56
C ASP A 42 13.29 -11.37 -4.16
N THR A 43 13.13 -10.06 -4.04
CA THR A 43 12.17 -9.35 -4.89
C THR A 43 12.75 -9.16 -6.29
N ILE A 44 11.90 -8.84 -7.28
CA ILE A 44 12.37 -8.55 -8.64
C ILE A 44 13.45 -7.46 -8.58
N VAL A 45 13.20 -6.41 -7.80
CA VAL A 45 14.12 -5.28 -7.70
C VAL A 45 15.39 -5.63 -6.95
N SER A 46 15.35 -6.39 -5.84
CA SER A 46 16.56 -6.75 -5.11
C SER A 46 17.50 -7.61 -5.95
N ALA A 47 16.95 -8.56 -6.73
CA ALA A 47 17.71 -9.39 -7.66
C ALA A 47 18.35 -8.57 -8.79
N LEU A 48 17.58 -7.68 -9.44
CA LEU A 48 18.08 -6.80 -10.49
C LEU A 48 19.10 -5.79 -9.96
N TYR A 49 18.87 -5.24 -8.76
CA TYR A 49 19.78 -4.29 -8.11
C TYR A 49 21.13 -4.95 -7.79
N ALA A 50 21.10 -6.19 -7.30
CA ALA A 50 22.30 -7.01 -7.10
C ALA A 50 23.07 -7.27 -8.40
N ALA A 51 22.36 -7.38 -9.53
CA ALA A 51 22.96 -7.55 -10.86
C ALA A 51 23.47 -6.24 -11.48
N GLY A 52 23.26 -5.09 -10.82
CA GLY A 52 23.77 -3.79 -11.27
C GLY A 52 22.76 -2.89 -11.94
N GLU A 53 21.51 -3.30 -12.09
CA GLU A 53 20.44 -2.45 -12.61
C GLU A 53 20.08 -1.36 -11.60
N ARG A 54 19.80 -0.16 -12.08
CA ARG A 54 19.47 1.02 -11.23
C ARG A 54 18.24 1.78 -11.69
N VAL A 55 17.81 1.56 -12.92
CA VAL A 55 16.64 2.18 -13.52
C VAL A 55 15.62 1.09 -13.80
N PHE A 56 14.41 1.22 -13.28
CA PHE A 56 13.38 0.19 -13.34
C PHE A 56 12.14 0.63 -14.11
N SER A 57 11.87 1.94 -14.14
CA SER A 57 10.75 2.50 -14.87
C SER A 57 11.07 3.93 -15.37
N ARG A 58 10.12 4.49 -16.09
CA ARG A 58 10.08 5.90 -16.45
C ARG A 58 8.87 6.55 -15.81
N SER A 59 9.00 7.82 -15.44
CA SER A 59 7.90 8.56 -14.88
C SER A 59 6.77 8.80 -15.89
N MET A 60 5.57 9.09 -15.41
CA MET A 60 4.38 9.14 -16.25
C MET A 60 4.39 10.33 -17.21
N LYS A 61 4.65 11.54 -16.71
CA LYS A 61 4.53 12.79 -17.45
C LYS A 61 5.82 13.18 -18.19
N PHE A 62 6.95 13.08 -17.50
CA PHE A 62 8.24 13.55 -18.03
C PHE A 62 9.14 12.43 -18.57
N HIS A 63 8.78 11.18 -18.37
CA HIS A 63 9.61 10.03 -18.74
C HIS A 63 11.04 10.07 -18.18
N SER A 64 11.20 10.70 -17.00
CA SER A 64 12.43 10.69 -16.24
C SER A 64 12.74 9.28 -15.74
N PRO A 65 14.01 8.86 -15.71
CA PRO A 65 14.37 7.55 -15.18
C PRO A 65 14.04 7.48 -13.69
N ARG A 66 13.49 6.33 -13.24
CA ARG A 66 13.13 6.06 -11.85
C ARG A 66 13.91 4.86 -11.33
N GLY A 67 14.45 5.00 -10.13
CA GLY A 67 15.12 3.96 -9.36
C GLY A 67 14.29 3.50 -8.17
N VAL A 68 14.94 2.82 -7.22
CA VAL A 68 14.35 2.47 -5.91
C VAL A 68 14.29 3.71 -5.05
N LEU A 69 13.11 4.02 -4.51
CA LEU A 69 12.92 5.09 -3.54
C LEU A 69 12.64 4.55 -2.14
N THR A 70 11.64 3.68 -1.99
CA THR A 70 11.25 3.12 -0.67
C THR A 70 11.60 1.64 -0.52
N GLY A 71 11.85 0.93 -1.61
CA GLY A 71 12.16 -0.51 -1.59
C GLY A 71 11.07 -1.39 -0.98
N SER A 72 9.81 -0.97 -1.07
CA SER A 72 8.65 -1.63 -0.47
C SER A 72 7.47 -1.65 -1.43
N MET A 73 6.30 -2.10 -0.95
CA MET A 73 5.03 -2.01 -1.69
C MET A 73 4.69 -0.58 -2.13
N HIS A 74 5.22 0.42 -1.43
CA HIS A 74 4.96 1.85 -1.69
C HIS A 74 6.03 2.50 -2.58
N ASP A 75 6.80 1.71 -3.33
CA ASP A 75 7.84 2.24 -4.21
C ASP A 75 7.24 2.73 -5.55
N PRO A 76 7.34 4.04 -5.88
CA PRO A 76 6.80 4.60 -7.12
C PRO A 76 7.64 4.27 -8.35
N GLY A 77 8.94 4.01 -8.17
CA GLY A 77 9.91 3.84 -9.25
C GLY A 77 9.99 2.41 -9.80
N THR A 78 9.25 1.46 -9.25
CA THR A 78 9.43 0.03 -9.52
C THR A 78 8.16 -0.67 -9.99
N ILE A 79 7.30 0.05 -10.71
CA ILE A 79 6.08 -0.52 -11.31
C ILE A 79 6.44 -1.19 -12.64
N MET A 80 6.08 -2.47 -12.77
CA MET A 80 6.52 -3.35 -13.86
C MET A 80 5.38 -4.20 -14.40
N GLN A 81 5.55 -4.71 -15.62
CA GLN A 81 4.77 -5.80 -16.17
C GLN A 81 5.43 -7.12 -15.78
N VAL A 82 4.68 -8.04 -15.20
CA VAL A 82 5.11 -9.41 -14.88
C VAL A 82 4.21 -10.38 -15.59
N ASP A 83 4.75 -11.14 -16.53
CA ASP A 83 3.97 -12.00 -17.42
C ASP A 83 2.79 -11.23 -18.03
N ASP A 84 1.57 -11.64 -17.76
CA ASP A 84 0.33 -10.99 -18.18
C ASP A 84 -0.26 -10.01 -17.14
N GLU A 85 0.44 -9.78 -16.01
CA GLU A 85 -0.01 -8.91 -14.92
C GLU A 85 0.63 -7.52 -15.02
N PRO A 86 -0.16 -6.47 -15.32
CA PRO A 86 0.34 -5.10 -15.34
C PRO A 86 0.44 -4.47 -13.95
N ASN A 87 1.25 -3.43 -13.83
CA ASN A 87 1.37 -2.57 -12.66
C ASN A 87 1.82 -3.28 -11.37
N VAL A 88 2.62 -4.35 -11.52
CA VAL A 88 3.19 -5.10 -10.41
C VAL A 88 4.26 -4.26 -9.69
N ARG A 89 4.26 -4.31 -8.36
CA ARG A 89 5.26 -3.65 -7.51
C ARG A 89 6.54 -4.48 -7.46
N GLY A 90 7.53 -4.17 -8.28
CA GLY A 90 8.77 -4.94 -8.40
C GLY A 90 9.62 -4.95 -7.12
N ALA A 91 9.53 -3.90 -6.29
CA ALA A 91 10.20 -3.86 -4.98
C ALA A 91 9.53 -4.75 -3.93
N HIS A 92 8.33 -5.27 -4.21
CA HIS A 92 7.59 -6.16 -3.31
C HIS A 92 7.46 -7.58 -3.88
N ARG A 93 7.15 -7.74 -5.18
CA ARG A 93 6.95 -9.04 -5.81
C ARG A 93 8.23 -9.87 -5.78
N GLN A 94 8.17 -11.05 -5.18
CA GLN A 94 9.28 -12.01 -5.20
C GLN A 94 9.43 -12.64 -6.58
N ILE A 95 10.67 -13.00 -6.93
CA ILE A 95 10.98 -13.70 -8.17
C ILE A 95 10.54 -15.15 -8.11
N GLU A 96 10.06 -15.63 -9.24
CA GLU A 96 9.72 -17.05 -9.47
C GLU A 96 10.47 -17.57 -10.70
N ASP A 97 10.73 -18.87 -10.75
CA ASP A 97 11.48 -19.46 -11.86
C ASP A 97 10.70 -19.37 -13.17
N GLY A 98 11.34 -18.87 -14.22
CA GLY A 98 10.72 -18.65 -15.53
C GLY A 98 9.90 -17.36 -15.68
N MET A 99 9.75 -16.55 -14.60
CA MET A 99 9.01 -15.28 -14.63
C MET A 99 9.55 -14.34 -15.72
N GLN A 100 8.66 -13.70 -16.45
CA GLN A 100 9.00 -12.72 -17.49
C GLN A 100 8.63 -11.31 -17.01
N VAL A 101 9.63 -10.47 -16.81
CA VAL A 101 9.46 -9.11 -16.32
C VAL A 101 9.87 -8.11 -17.39
N SER A 102 9.06 -7.06 -17.58
CA SER A 102 9.39 -5.96 -18.47
C SER A 102 9.05 -4.60 -17.86
N SER A 103 9.78 -3.57 -18.30
CA SER A 103 9.50 -2.19 -17.92
C SER A 103 8.22 -1.70 -18.60
N GLN A 104 7.47 -0.89 -17.87
CA GLN A 104 6.30 -0.18 -18.37
C GLN A 104 6.65 1.26 -18.71
N ASN A 105 5.74 1.95 -19.42
CA ASN A 105 5.86 3.37 -19.73
C ASN A 105 7.14 3.74 -20.49
N THR A 106 7.61 2.90 -21.42
CA THR A 106 8.82 3.14 -22.20
C THR A 106 8.62 2.81 -23.68
N TRP A 107 9.30 3.54 -24.58
CA TRP A 107 9.30 3.23 -26.00
C TRP A 107 10.52 3.83 -26.70
N PRO A 108 11.32 3.08 -27.47
CA PRO A 108 11.21 1.64 -27.70
C PRO A 108 11.80 0.80 -26.56
N SER A 109 12.54 1.39 -25.64
CA SER A 109 13.16 0.67 -24.50
C SER A 109 13.38 1.57 -23.29
N LEU A 110 13.60 0.95 -22.12
CA LEU A 110 13.91 1.67 -20.89
C LEU A 110 15.17 2.56 -21.01
N LYS A 111 16.18 2.09 -21.72
CA LYS A 111 17.44 2.83 -21.92
C LYS A 111 17.30 3.99 -22.91
N TYR A 112 16.59 3.77 -24.00
CA TYR A 112 16.39 4.73 -25.08
C TYR A 112 14.90 5.02 -25.24
N ASP A 113 14.37 5.83 -24.33
CA ASP A 113 12.97 6.22 -24.36
C ASP A 113 12.80 7.52 -25.15
N VAL A 114 12.24 7.42 -26.35
CA VAL A 114 11.99 8.59 -27.23
C VAL A 114 10.98 9.54 -26.60
N ARG A 115 10.09 9.05 -25.75
CA ARG A 115 9.08 9.87 -25.07
C ARG A 115 9.67 10.83 -24.05
N SER A 116 10.91 10.63 -23.63
CA SER A 116 11.64 11.58 -22.78
C SER A 116 11.79 12.97 -23.41
N VAL A 117 11.47 13.14 -24.70
CA VAL A 117 11.33 14.46 -25.36
C VAL A 117 10.31 15.35 -24.67
N ASN A 118 9.35 14.76 -23.91
CA ASN A 118 8.41 15.52 -23.09
C ASN A 118 9.09 16.45 -22.07
N GLN A 119 10.31 16.14 -21.63
CA GLN A 119 11.07 17.01 -20.74
C GLN A 119 11.35 18.38 -21.37
N LEU A 120 11.52 18.45 -22.69
CA LEU A 120 11.69 19.72 -23.41
C LEU A 120 10.43 20.59 -23.39
N GLY A 121 9.27 19.92 -23.30
CA GLY A 121 7.96 20.57 -23.21
C GLY A 121 7.42 20.73 -21.78
N ALA A 122 8.22 20.47 -20.75
CA ALA A 122 7.78 20.44 -19.35
C ALA A 122 6.96 21.66 -18.91
N ARG A 123 7.35 22.87 -19.38
CA ARG A 123 6.62 24.12 -19.10
C ARG A 123 5.15 24.13 -19.57
N PHE A 124 4.79 23.29 -20.55
CA PHE A 124 3.42 23.16 -21.06
C PHE A 124 2.62 22.05 -20.37
N LEU A 125 3.27 21.28 -19.50
CA LEU A 125 2.71 20.13 -18.78
C LEU A 125 2.48 20.45 -17.28
N GLY A 126 2.41 21.73 -16.93
CA GLY A 126 2.11 22.19 -15.57
C GLY A 126 0.70 21.82 -15.11
N PRO A 127 0.29 22.19 -13.88
CA PRO A 127 -1.00 21.86 -13.31
C PRO A 127 -2.16 22.27 -14.21
N GLY A 128 -3.13 21.38 -14.37
CA GLY A 128 -4.28 21.62 -15.23
C GLY A 128 -3.97 21.67 -16.73
N PHE A 129 -2.78 21.22 -17.18
CA PHE A 129 -2.35 21.26 -18.58
C PHE A 129 -3.39 20.67 -19.55
N TYR A 130 -4.11 19.65 -19.13
CA TYR A 130 -5.15 19.02 -19.95
C TYR A 130 -6.26 20.00 -20.31
N TYR A 131 -6.66 20.86 -19.37
CA TYR A 131 -7.69 21.88 -19.57
C TYR A 131 -7.16 23.18 -20.18
N LYS A 132 -5.87 23.45 -20.08
CA LYS A 132 -5.23 24.68 -20.59
C LYS A 132 -4.68 24.51 -22.01
N THR A 133 -3.87 23.46 -22.21
CA THR A 133 -3.08 23.31 -23.43
C THR A 133 -3.77 22.45 -24.51
N PHE A 134 -4.56 21.44 -24.12
CA PHE A 134 -5.09 20.42 -25.02
C PHE A 134 -6.62 20.46 -25.19
N MET A 135 -7.26 21.60 -24.88
CA MET A 135 -8.71 21.78 -25.09
C MET A 135 -9.05 22.51 -26.38
N LYS A 136 -8.21 23.40 -26.84
CA LYS A 136 -8.48 24.22 -28.04
C LYS A 136 -7.42 24.02 -29.12
N PRO A 137 -7.80 24.06 -30.41
CA PRO A 137 -9.17 24.16 -30.92
C PRO A 137 -9.92 22.82 -30.80
N ASP A 138 -11.23 22.86 -30.56
CA ASP A 138 -12.06 21.69 -30.23
C ASP A 138 -12.01 20.58 -31.29
N PHE A 139 -11.85 20.91 -32.56
CA PHE A 139 -11.78 19.90 -33.64
C PHE A 139 -10.54 19.00 -33.55
N LEU A 140 -9.47 19.43 -32.86
CA LEU A 140 -8.27 18.61 -32.62
C LEU A 140 -8.37 17.74 -31.34
N ARG A 141 -9.41 17.91 -30.55
CA ARG A 141 -9.60 17.18 -29.29
C ARG A 141 -9.46 15.64 -29.43
N PRO A 142 -10.02 14.97 -30.47
CA PRO A 142 -9.82 13.54 -30.62
C PRO A 142 -8.34 13.16 -30.88
N LEU A 143 -7.60 14.02 -31.60
CA LEU A 143 -6.17 13.83 -31.83
C LEU A 143 -5.39 14.02 -30.52
N TYR A 144 -5.64 15.08 -29.77
CA TYR A 144 -5.02 15.31 -28.48
C TYR A 144 -5.26 14.15 -27.53
N GLN A 145 -6.49 13.65 -27.43
CA GLN A 145 -6.80 12.49 -26.61
C GLN A 145 -6.05 11.23 -27.02
N ARG A 146 -5.91 10.99 -28.33
CA ARG A 146 -5.15 9.83 -28.84
C ARG A 146 -3.67 9.95 -28.50
N VAL A 147 -3.09 11.14 -28.66
CA VAL A 147 -1.68 11.41 -28.33
C VAL A 147 -1.46 11.26 -26.84
N LEU A 148 -2.28 11.91 -25.99
CA LEU A 148 -2.16 11.85 -24.54
C LEU A 148 -2.32 10.42 -23.99
N ARG A 149 -3.26 9.63 -24.54
CA ARG A 149 -3.39 8.21 -24.17
C ARG A 149 -2.13 7.40 -24.52
N GLY A 150 -1.40 7.79 -25.56
CA GLY A 150 -0.13 7.18 -25.92
C GLY A 150 0.99 7.46 -24.93
N PHE A 151 0.90 8.53 -24.14
CA PHE A 151 1.88 8.88 -23.11
C PHE A 151 1.56 8.29 -21.73
N VAL A 152 0.29 8.05 -21.45
CA VAL A 152 -0.12 7.40 -20.19
C VAL A 152 0.00 5.88 -20.37
N HIS A 153 1.15 5.33 -20.04
CA HIS A 153 1.37 3.90 -20.14
C HIS A 153 1.24 3.20 -18.78
N GLY A 154 0.06 2.64 -18.55
CA GLY A 154 -0.03 1.44 -17.73
C GLY A 154 0.62 0.24 -18.44
N GLY A 155 0.69 -0.91 -17.76
CA GLY A 155 1.07 -2.16 -18.41
C GLY A 155 0.00 -2.66 -19.39
N VAL A 156 0.27 -3.77 -20.03
CA VAL A 156 -0.64 -4.40 -20.98
C VAL A 156 -1.55 -5.37 -20.24
N VAL A 157 -2.85 -5.16 -20.36
CA VAL A 157 -3.86 -6.06 -19.80
C VAL A 157 -4.02 -7.27 -20.72
N ALA A 158 -3.98 -8.47 -20.16
CA ALA A 158 -4.29 -9.69 -20.89
C ALA A 158 -5.78 -9.73 -21.26
N GLU A 159 -6.09 -9.87 -22.56
CA GLU A 159 -7.47 -9.88 -23.03
C GLU A 159 -8.25 -11.12 -22.60
N ASN A 160 -7.58 -12.26 -22.42
CA ASN A 160 -8.19 -13.56 -22.16
C ASN A 160 -7.70 -14.23 -20.87
N ARG A 161 -7.44 -13.44 -19.81
CA ARG A 161 -7.01 -14.02 -18.54
C ARG A 161 -8.13 -14.84 -17.91
N PRO A 162 -7.88 -16.11 -17.53
CA PRO A 162 -8.91 -16.94 -16.91
C PRO A 162 -9.46 -16.32 -15.62
N ALA A 163 -10.79 -16.41 -15.42
CA ALA A 163 -11.43 -15.90 -14.21
C ALA A 163 -10.99 -16.65 -12.95
N GLU A 164 -10.53 -17.87 -13.10
CA GLU A 164 -10.07 -18.78 -12.03
C GLU A 164 -8.81 -18.30 -11.31
N VAL A 165 -8.04 -17.39 -11.91
CA VAL A 165 -6.87 -16.76 -11.26
C VAL A 165 -7.28 -15.73 -10.19
N PHE A 166 -8.58 -15.42 -10.07
CA PHE A 166 -9.14 -14.51 -9.06
C PHE A 166 -10.11 -15.25 -8.16
N GLU A 167 -10.04 -14.97 -6.86
CA GLU A 167 -10.91 -15.60 -5.87
C GLU A 167 -11.60 -14.57 -4.97
N LYS A 168 -12.83 -14.87 -4.57
CA LYS A 168 -13.57 -14.13 -3.55
C LYS A 168 -13.94 -15.06 -2.42
N ARG A 169 -13.64 -14.64 -1.18
CA ARG A 169 -13.98 -15.37 0.04
C ARG A 169 -14.73 -14.48 1.01
N TYR A 170 -15.41 -15.13 1.95
CA TYR A 170 -16.00 -14.49 3.12
C TYR A 170 -15.29 -14.99 4.36
N ALA A 171 -15.07 -14.09 5.31
CA ALA A 171 -14.48 -14.42 6.60
C ALA A 171 -15.19 -13.66 7.73
N HIS A 172 -15.19 -14.27 8.91
CA HIS A 172 -15.67 -13.68 10.15
C HIS A 172 -14.60 -13.88 11.21
N THR A 173 -14.38 -12.86 12.02
CA THR A 173 -13.43 -12.92 13.14
C THR A 173 -13.90 -12.02 14.28
N ASP A 174 -13.46 -12.28 15.50
CA ASP A 174 -13.72 -11.37 16.62
C ASP A 174 -12.87 -10.12 16.47
N VAL A 175 -11.57 -10.27 16.23
CA VAL A 175 -10.61 -9.16 16.07
C VAL A 175 -9.90 -9.28 14.73
N LEU A 176 -9.89 -8.21 13.93
CA LEU A 176 -9.00 -8.06 12.79
C LEU A 176 -7.86 -7.12 13.16
N VAL A 177 -6.62 -7.56 12.96
CA VAL A 177 -5.41 -6.74 13.15
C VAL A 177 -4.81 -6.43 11.79
N ALA A 178 -4.72 -5.16 11.43
CA ALA A 178 -4.13 -4.66 10.19
C ALA A 178 -2.70 -4.16 10.45
N GLY A 179 -1.72 -4.97 10.06
CA GLY A 179 -0.28 -4.76 10.24
C GLY A 179 0.32 -5.82 11.17
N GLY A 180 1.32 -6.54 10.69
CA GLY A 180 2.02 -7.62 11.38
C GLY A 180 3.38 -7.21 11.97
N GLY A 181 3.56 -5.93 12.28
CA GLY A 181 4.71 -5.43 13.03
C GLY A 181 4.68 -5.85 14.50
N PRO A 182 5.67 -5.41 15.33
CA PRO A 182 5.75 -5.83 16.74
C PRO A 182 4.46 -5.53 17.51
N ALA A 183 3.89 -4.36 17.38
CA ALA A 183 2.63 -4.00 18.05
C ALA A 183 1.44 -4.83 17.56
N GLY A 184 1.36 -5.10 16.25
CA GLY A 184 0.28 -5.91 15.68
C GLY A 184 0.37 -7.38 16.07
N MET A 185 1.55 -7.95 16.12
CA MET A 185 1.75 -9.33 16.61
C MET A 185 1.38 -9.47 18.08
N GLU A 186 1.79 -8.50 18.94
CA GLU A 186 1.41 -8.50 20.36
C GLU A 186 -0.10 -8.28 20.53
N ALA A 187 -0.71 -7.42 19.73
CA ALA A 187 -2.17 -7.24 19.77
C ALA A 187 -2.90 -8.53 19.40
N ALA A 188 -2.42 -9.24 18.36
CA ALA A 188 -3.00 -10.52 17.95
C ALA A 188 -2.83 -11.61 19.03
N LEU A 189 -1.63 -11.73 19.61
CA LEU A 189 -1.33 -12.69 20.66
C LEU A 189 -2.19 -12.46 21.90
N ASN A 190 -2.28 -11.23 22.36
CA ASN A 190 -3.06 -10.90 23.55
C ASN A 190 -4.57 -11.03 23.31
N ALA A 191 -5.08 -10.62 22.17
CA ALA A 191 -6.48 -10.86 21.83
C ALA A 191 -6.82 -12.36 21.80
N ALA A 192 -5.96 -13.17 21.18
CA ALA A 192 -6.14 -14.63 21.12
C ALA A 192 -6.01 -15.31 22.50
N GLN A 193 -5.16 -14.80 23.38
CA GLN A 193 -5.02 -15.28 24.77
C GLN A 193 -6.31 -15.14 25.56
N HIS A 194 -7.11 -14.10 25.27
CA HIS A 194 -8.44 -13.90 25.86
C HIS A 194 -9.56 -14.69 25.17
N GLY A 195 -9.22 -15.59 24.24
CA GLY A 195 -10.19 -16.47 23.57
C GLY A 195 -10.88 -15.86 22.34
N ALA A 196 -10.43 -14.69 21.88
CA ALA A 196 -10.93 -14.13 20.62
C ALA A 196 -10.34 -14.87 19.40
N SER A 197 -11.14 -15.04 18.35
CA SER A 197 -10.64 -15.42 17.04
C SER A 197 -10.01 -14.18 16.39
N VAL A 198 -8.78 -14.33 15.86
CA VAL A 198 -8.00 -13.21 15.32
C VAL A 198 -7.62 -13.45 13.87
N MET A 199 -7.85 -12.45 13.03
CA MET A 199 -7.30 -12.36 11.69
C MET A 199 -6.18 -11.33 11.68
N LEU A 200 -4.94 -11.76 11.47
CA LEU A 200 -3.76 -10.89 11.34
C LEU A 200 -3.42 -10.73 9.87
N VAL A 201 -3.47 -9.49 9.38
CA VAL A 201 -3.24 -9.14 7.97
C VAL A 201 -1.96 -8.34 7.85
N GLU A 202 -1.01 -8.80 7.01
CA GLU A 202 0.29 -8.18 6.78
C GLU A 202 0.53 -7.95 5.30
N GLU A 203 0.95 -6.75 4.94
CA GLU A 203 1.21 -6.36 3.54
C GLU A 203 2.48 -7.04 2.98
N GLU A 204 3.48 -7.24 3.80
CA GLU A 204 4.75 -7.87 3.44
C GLU A 204 4.63 -9.41 3.35
N HIS A 205 5.68 -10.04 2.84
CA HIS A 205 5.76 -11.52 2.73
C HIS A 205 5.86 -12.20 4.09
N GLU A 206 6.42 -11.50 5.07
CA GLU A 206 6.68 -11.99 6.41
C GLU A 206 6.24 -10.99 7.47
N LEU A 207 5.77 -11.47 8.61
CA LEU A 207 5.50 -10.65 9.77
C LEU A 207 6.80 -10.05 10.33
N GLY A 208 6.69 -9.00 11.13
CA GLY A 208 7.80 -8.40 11.85
C GLY A 208 7.96 -6.91 11.61
N GLY A 209 7.38 -6.36 10.53
CA GLY A 209 7.51 -4.94 10.21
C GLY A 209 8.98 -4.51 10.18
N HIS A 210 9.33 -3.42 10.86
CA HIS A 210 10.69 -2.90 10.90
C HIS A 210 11.69 -3.82 11.63
N LEU A 211 11.25 -4.71 12.51
CA LEU A 211 12.14 -5.68 13.16
C LEU A 211 12.84 -6.60 12.15
N ARG A 212 12.26 -6.81 10.99
CA ARG A 212 12.85 -7.66 9.94
C ARG A 212 14.28 -7.24 9.61
N TRP A 213 14.54 -5.93 9.51
CA TRP A 213 15.89 -5.41 9.22
C TRP A 213 16.61 -4.84 10.44
N ALA A 214 15.91 -4.54 11.55
CA ALA A 214 16.51 -3.98 12.75
C ALA A 214 16.87 -5.06 13.79
N ASP A 215 15.96 -5.99 14.08
CA ASP A 215 16.13 -7.11 15.02
C ASP A 215 15.40 -8.37 14.52
N GLY A 216 15.99 -9.04 13.56
CA GLY A 216 15.40 -10.26 12.99
C GLY A 216 15.28 -11.41 13.97
N ALA A 217 16.04 -11.46 15.06
CA ALA A 217 15.91 -12.48 16.08
C ALA A 217 14.59 -12.33 16.85
N LEU A 218 14.26 -11.12 17.28
CA LEU A 218 12.99 -10.81 17.92
C LEU A 218 11.82 -11.01 16.94
N ALA A 219 11.97 -10.60 15.67
CA ALA A 219 10.95 -10.83 14.65
C ALA A 219 10.62 -12.33 14.52
N ARG A 220 11.63 -13.20 14.43
CA ARG A 220 11.45 -14.66 14.34
C ARG A 220 10.80 -15.25 15.59
N ALA A 221 11.19 -14.77 16.78
CA ALA A 221 10.59 -15.23 18.05
C ALA A 221 9.09 -14.92 18.11
N LEU A 222 8.68 -13.70 17.75
CA LEU A 222 7.28 -13.30 17.71
C LEU A 222 6.48 -14.06 16.64
N ARG A 223 7.04 -14.25 15.44
CA ARG A 223 6.43 -15.10 14.39
C ARG A 223 6.13 -16.49 14.88
N SER A 224 7.08 -17.10 15.59
CA SER A 224 6.90 -18.45 16.14
C SER A 224 5.76 -18.52 17.15
N GLN A 225 5.61 -17.51 18.01
CA GLN A 225 4.51 -17.42 18.96
C GLN A 225 3.16 -17.27 18.25
N VAL A 226 3.08 -16.38 17.26
CA VAL A 226 1.87 -16.18 16.44
C VAL A 226 1.49 -17.46 15.71
N ALA A 227 2.45 -18.14 15.08
CA ALA A 227 2.22 -19.38 14.34
C ALA A 227 1.78 -20.55 15.24
N ALA A 228 2.20 -20.57 16.51
CA ALA A 228 1.82 -21.59 17.47
C ALA A 228 0.39 -21.40 18.04
N ASN A 229 -0.24 -20.24 17.83
CA ASN A 229 -1.55 -19.94 18.41
C ASN A 229 -2.69 -20.30 17.43
N PRO A 230 -3.54 -21.32 17.74
CA PRO A 230 -4.59 -21.78 16.85
C PRO A 230 -5.74 -20.78 16.63
N ASN A 231 -5.87 -19.77 17.50
CA ASN A 231 -6.88 -18.74 17.38
C ASN A 231 -6.47 -17.59 16.43
N ILE A 232 -5.22 -17.62 15.91
CA ILE A 232 -4.73 -16.59 14.99
C ILE A 232 -4.61 -17.16 13.58
N THR A 233 -5.30 -16.53 12.63
CA THR A 233 -5.15 -16.80 11.20
C THR A 233 -4.36 -15.66 10.56
N VAL A 234 -3.21 -15.98 9.97
CA VAL A 234 -2.30 -15.00 9.35
C VAL A 234 -2.52 -14.94 7.84
N TYR A 235 -2.61 -13.73 7.31
CA TYR A 235 -2.62 -13.45 5.87
C TYR A 235 -1.48 -12.49 5.54
N THR A 236 -0.40 -13.01 4.98
CA THR A 236 0.72 -12.23 4.40
C THR A 236 0.43 -11.85 2.94
N ASN A 237 1.23 -10.97 2.35
CA ASN A 237 0.97 -10.37 1.03
C ASN A 237 -0.43 -9.76 0.92
N SER A 238 -0.96 -9.27 2.02
CA SER A 238 -2.37 -8.90 2.16
C SER A 238 -2.53 -7.51 2.75
N THR A 239 -3.42 -6.72 2.17
CA THR A 239 -3.73 -5.37 2.65
C THR A 239 -5.20 -5.28 3.01
N VAL A 240 -5.52 -4.73 4.19
CA VAL A 240 -6.89 -4.31 4.50
C VAL A 240 -7.17 -3.06 3.70
N ALA A 241 -7.73 -3.21 2.51
CA ALA A 241 -7.82 -2.16 1.49
C ALA A 241 -9.04 -1.24 1.64
N ALA A 242 -10.01 -1.63 2.42
CA ALA A 242 -11.24 -0.88 2.66
C ALA A 242 -11.90 -1.25 3.99
N ARG A 243 -12.52 -0.26 4.60
CA ARG A 243 -13.49 -0.45 5.70
C ARG A 243 -14.79 0.26 5.35
N TYR A 244 -15.91 -0.41 5.63
CA TYR A 244 -17.28 0.07 5.49
C TYR A 244 -18.01 -0.06 6.83
N ASP A 245 -19.28 0.26 6.85
CA ASP A 245 -20.11 0.21 8.06
C ASP A 245 -20.06 -1.16 8.74
N ASP A 246 -20.24 -1.18 10.06
CA ASP A 246 -20.22 -2.38 10.91
C ASP A 246 -18.94 -3.22 10.76
N ASN A 247 -17.79 -2.60 10.55
CA ASN A 247 -16.51 -3.27 10.32
C ASN A 247 -16.57 -4.33 9.20
N TRP A 248 -17.32 -4.03 8.13
CA TRP A 248 -17.21 -4.78 6.89
C TRP A 248 -15.97 -4.33 6.13
N MET A 249 -15.03 -5.23 5.93
CA MET A 249 -13.72 -4.92 5.37
C MET A 249 -13.40 -5.73 4.12
N ALA A 250 -12.65 -5.13 3.20
CA ALA A 250 -12.06 -5.82 2.06
C ALA A 250 -10.57 -6.05 2.33
N VAL A 251 -10.18 -7.32 2.47
CA VAL A 251 -8.77 -7.73 2.51
C VAL A 251 -8.38 -8.21 1.12
N VAL A 252 -7.37 -7.57 0.53
CA VAL A 252 -6.82 -7.93 -0.78
C VAL A 252 -5.53 -8.71 -0.56
N GLN A 253 -5.50 -9.96 -0.95
CA GLN A 253 -4.34 -10.85 -0.88
C GLN A 253 -3.77 -11.09 -2.27
N ARG A 254 -2.49 -10.78 -2.46
CA ARG A 254 -1.77 -10.93 -3.74
C ARG A 254 -1.07 -12.26 -3.79
N ALA A 255 -1.12 -12.92 -4.95
CA ALA A 255 -0.46 -14.20 -5.21
C ALA A 255 -0.60 -15.20 -4.03
N PRO A 256 -1.84 -15.52 -3.56
CA PRO A 256 -2.04 -16.33 -2.35
C PRO A 256 -1.57 -17.78 -2.50
N ARG A 257 -1.39 -18.23 -3.71
CA ARG A 257 -0.85 -19.54 -4.08
C ARG A 257 -0.43 -19.54 -5.55
N PRO A 258 0.42 -20.47 -5.99
CA PRO A 258 0.77 -20.61 -7.40
C PRO A 258 -0.46 -20.66 -8.31
N GLY A 259 -0.44 -19.92 -9.42
CA GLY A 259 -1.52 -19.83 -10.38
C GLY A 259 -2.71 -18.94 -9.98
N MET A 260 -2.68 -18.30 -8.81
CA MET A 260 -3.69 -17.33 -8.39
C MET A 260 -3.07 -15.94 -8.28
N ALA A 261 -3.63 -14.99 -9.02
CA ALA A 261 -3.13 -13.62 -9.06
C ALA A 261 -3.54 -12.83 -7.81
N GLU A 262 -4.84 -12.86 -7.48
CA GLU A 262 -5.36 -12.04 -6.38
C GLU A 262 -6.63 -12.65 -5.77
N ARG A 263 -6.80 -12.44 -4.47
CA ARG A 263 -7.98 -12.84 -3.71
C ARG A 263 -8.55 -11.65 -2.96
N ILE A 264 -9.86 -11.46 -3.00
CA ILE A 264 -10.57 -10.55 -2.10
C ILE A 264 -11.26 -11.35 -1.01
N ILE A 265 -10.95 -11.06 0.24
CA ILE A 265 -11.60 -11.63 1.40
C ILE A 265 -12.52 -10.56 1.99
N LYS A 266 -13.82 -10.78 1.86
CA LYS A 266 -14.85 -9.94 2.46
C LYS A 266 -14.99 -10.33 3.91
N THR A 267 -14.41 -9.53 4.79
CA THR A 267 -14.29 -9.86 6.21
C THR A 267 -15.22 -9.01 7.05
N ARG A 268 -15.93 -9.63 7.98
CA ARG A 268 -16.61 -8.92 9.05
C ARG A 268 -15.94 -9.24 10.39
N ALA A 269 -15.47 -8.20 11.06
CA ALA A 269 -14.88 -8.31 12.40
C ALA A 269 -15.70 -7.52 13.42
N ARG A 270 -15.70 -7.96 14.68
CA ARG A 270 -16.34 -7.20 15.75
C ARG A 270 -15.50 -6.01 16.18
N SER A 271 -14.18 -6.14 16.13
CA SER A 271 -13.25 -5.03 16.35
C SER A 271 -12.13 -5.02 15.33
N LEU A 272 -11.58 -3.83 15.07
CA LEU A 272 -10.44 -3.59 14.19
C LEU A 272 -9.30 -2.95 14.99
N VAL A 273 -8.11 -3.53 14.88
CA VAL A 273 -6.86 -2.94 15.37
C VAL A 273 -6.04 -2.50 14.17
N VAL A 274 -5.72 -1.22 14.05
CA VAL A 274 -4.86 -0.66 13.02
C VAL A 274 -3.45 -0.50 13.58
N ALA A 275 -2.57 -1.43 13.23
CA ALA A 275 -1.16 -1.47 13.64
C ALA A 275 -0.22 -1.27 12.44
N ALA A 276 -0.60 -0.36 11.53
CA ALA A 276 0.02 -0.18 10.22
C ALA A 276 1.42 0.47 10.25
N GLY A 277 1.94 0.81 11.45
CA GLY A 277 3.26 1.39 11.62
C GLY A 277 3.42 2.75 10.95
N LEU A 278 4.61 3.01 10.43
CA LEU A 278 4.99 4.27 9.79
C LEU A 278 5.63 4.00 8.44
N ILE A 279 5.40 4.92 7.50
CA ILE A 279 6.02 4.92 6.17
C ILE A 279 7.00 6.09 6.10
N GLU A 280 8.24 5.83 5.72
CA GLU A 280 9.26 6.86 5.65
C GLU A 280 8.95 7.86 4.52
N ARG A 281 9.06 9.14 4.85
CA ARG A 281 8.72 10.26 3.99
C ARG A 281 9.94 10.71 3.19
N PRO A 282 9.87 10.85 1.85
CA PRO A 282 10.95 11.41 1.05
C PRO A 282 11.19 12.88 1.38
N TYR A 283 12.43 13.36 1.19
CA TYR A 283 12.78 14.77 1.24
C TYR A 283 12.58 15.44 -0.13
N VAL A 284 12.05 16.67 -0.16
CA VAL A 284 11.75 17.40 -1.39
C VAL A 284 12.89 18.37 -1.71
N PHE A 285 13.60 18.12 -2.82
CA PHE A 285 14.73 18.93 -3.29
C PHE A 285 14.97 18.67 -4.79
N GLU A 286 15.73 19.50 -5.47
CA GLU A 286 16.02 19.36 -6.90
C GLU A 286 16.83 18.09 -7.18
N GLY A 287 16.29 17.23 -8.06
CA GLY A 287 16.89 15.93 -8.41
C GLY A 287 16.59 14.81 -7.42
N ASN A 288 15.60 14.97 -6.54
CA ASN A 288 15.19 13.94 -5.60
C ASN A 288 14.58 12.68 -6.26
N ASP A 289 14.32 12.74 -7.55
CA ASP A 289 13.80 11.63 -8.36
C ASP A 289 14.91 10.82 -9.08
N LEU A 290 16.17 11.25 -8.98
CA LEU A 290 17.27 10.56 -9.64
C LEU A 290 17.50 9.16 -9.06
N PRO A 291 17.68 8.12 -9.90
CA PRO A 291 18.13 6.80 -9.45
C PRO A 291 19.42 6.91 -8.60
N GLY A 292 19.39 6.35 -7.40
CA GLY A 292 20.43 6.53 -6.38
C GLY A 292 20.03 7.47 -5.25
N VAL A 293 18.86 8.15 -5.35
CA VAL A 293 18.20 8.77 -4.20
C VAL A 293 17.20 7.77 -3.62
N MET A 294 17.28 7.51 -2.33
CA MET A 294 16.35 6.62 -1.63
C MET A 294 16.18 7.00 -0.16
N VAL A 295 15.10 6.56 0.45
CA VAL A 295 14.91 6.71 1.89
C VAL A 295 15.75 5.70 2.67
N SER A 296 15.99 5.94 3.96
CA SER A 296 16.89 5.13 4.78
C SER A 296 16.40 3.68 4.93
N THR A 297 15.10 3.48 5.09
CA THR A 297 14.52 2.14 5.16
C THR A 297 14.76 1.33 3.89
N ALA A 298 14.77 1.95 2.71
CA ALA A 298 15.09 1.26 1.46
C ALA A 298 16.53 0.74 1.44
N ALA A 299 17.50 1.56 1.85
CA ALA A 299 18.91 1.17 1.94
C ALA A 299 19.09 0.03 2.95
N ARG A 300 18.48 0.13 4.13
CA ARG A 300 18.52 -0.89 5.18
C ARG A 300 17.88 -2.21 4.75
N ARG A 301 16.73 -2.16 4.07
CA ARG A 301 16.06 -3.36 3.51
C ARG A 301 16.95 -4.05 2.47
N LEU A 302 17.55 -3.31 1.53
CA LEU A 302 18.48 -3.87 0.54
C LEU A 302 19.66 -4.58 1.21
N ILE A 303 20.27 -3.97 2.22
CA ILE A 303 21.41 -4.54 2.93
C ILE A 303 21.00 -5.75 3.77
N ASN A 304 20.04 -5.56 4.68
CA ASN A 304 19.77 -6.51 5.74
C ASN A 304 18.87 -7.68 5.31
N LEU A 305 17.86 -7.44 4.44
CA LEU A 305 16.96 -8.51 4.00
C LEU A 305 17.47 -9.24 2.76
N TYR A 306 18.07 -8.49 1.83
CA TYR A 306 18.44 -9.02 0.52
C TYR A 306 19.95 -9.12 0.31
N SER A 307 20.76 -8.70 1.28
CA SER A 307 22.23 -8.71 1.18
C SER A 307 22.75 -7.99 -0.09
N VAL A 308 22.21 -6.81 -0.38
CA VAL A 308 22.52 -6.02 -1.56
C VAL A 308 23.11 -4.67 -1.15
N ARG A 309 24.27 -4.34 -1.69
CA ARG A 309 24.91 -3.03 -1.51
C ARG A 309 24.17 -1.97 -2.34
N PRO A 310 23.63 -0.89 -1.71
CA PRO A 310 22.84 0.09 -2.44
C PRO A 310 23.67 1.06 -3.31
N GLY A 311 24.95 1.25 -2.97
CA GLY A 311 25.88 2.11 -3.70
C GLY A 311 27.31 1.89 -3.26
N HIS A 312 28.23 2.70 -3.75
CA HIS A 312 29.65 2.65 -3.36
C HIS A 312 30.07 3.85 -2.51
N ARG A 313 29.53 5.04 -2.81
CA ARG A 313 29.81 6.29 -2.10
C ARG A 313 28.50 6.97 -1.75
N ALA A 314 28.25 7.16 -0.46
CA ALA A 314 26.97 7.66 0.03
C ALA A 314 27.09 9.01 0.73
N VAL A 315 26.12 9.89 0.48
CA VAL A 315 25.73 10.99 1.36
C VAL A 315 24.47 10.54 2.12
N VAL A 316 24.41 10.79 3.42
CA VAL A 316 23.24 10.49 4.24
C VAL A 316 22.72 11.76 4.87
N LEU A 317 21.49 12.15 4.58
CA LEU A 317 20.74 13.18 5.29
C LEU A 317 19.92 12.51 6.39
N THR A 318 20.22 12.84 7.65
CA THR A 318 19.55 12.24 8.81
C THR A 318 18.93 13.31 9.70
N ALA A 319 17.71 13.05 10.20
CA ALA A 319 17.01 13.84 11.21
C ALA A 319 16.52 12.97 12.38
N ASN A 320 16.78 11.65 12.36
CA ASN A 320 16.22 10.70 13.31
C ASN A 320 17.10 9.44 13.46
N PRO A 321 16.86 8.59 14.48
CA PRO A 321 17.65 7.39 14.74
C PRO A 321 17.67 6.37 13.59
N GLU A 322 16.65 6.33 12.73
CA GLU A 322 16.62 5.42 11.57
C GLU A 322 17.71 5.78 10.55
N GLY A 323 17.90 7.10 10.31
CA GLY A 323 18.99 7.58 9.46
C GLY A 323 20.36 7.30 10.06
N ASP A 324 20.52 7.42 11.37
CA ASP A 324 21.76 7.10 12.07
C ASP A 324 22.07 5.60 11.94
N ALA A 325 21.08 4.73 12.11
CA ALA A 325 21.23 3.29 11.89
C ALA A 325 21.54 2.94 10.43
N ALA A 326 21.00 3.69 9.46
CA ALA A 326 21.33 3.50 8.05
C ALA A 326 22.81 3.83 7.76
N VAL A 327 23.40 4.83 8.42
CA VAL A 327 24.85 5.13 8.32
C VAL A 327 25.69 3.92 8.77
N GLU A 328 25.31 3.28 9.87
CA GLU A 328 26.01 2.11 10.39
C GLU A 328 25.87 0.91 9.43
N ASP A 329 24.66 0.66 8.94
CA ASP A 329 24.38 -0.42 7.99
C ASP A 329 25.17 -0.22 6.69
N LEU A 330 25.23 1.00 6.14
CA LEU A 330 26.00 1.33 4.95
C LEU A 330 27.49 1.08 5.14
N ARG A 331 28.05 1.53 6.26
CA ARG A 331 29.47 1.29 6.58
C ARG A 331 29.78 -0.20 6.73
N ARG A 332 28.92 -0.94 7.42
CA ARG A 332 29.03 -2.39 7.55
C ARG A 332 28.95 -3.10 6.20
N ALA A 333 28.14 -2.62 5.28
CA ALA A 333 28.04 -3.11 3.90
C ALA A 333 29.23 -2.71 3.01
N GLY A 334 30.21 -1.99 3.54
CA GLY A 334 31.40 -1.51 2.80
C GLY A 334 31.08 -0.37 1.84
N VAL A 335 30.06 0.45 2.14
CA VAL A 335 29.80 1.72 1.43
C VAL A 335 30.65 2.82 2.06
N ASP A 336 31.34 3.61 1.23
CA ASP A 336 32.06 4.80 1.66
C ASP A 336 31.05 5.92 1.96
N VAL A 337 30.73 6.14 3.25
CA VAL A 337 29.86 7.24 3.69
C VAL A 337 30.67 8.52 3.77
N VAL A 338 30.69 9.27 2.67
CA VAL A 338 31.54 10.46 2.44
C VAL A 338 31.04 11.72 3.15
N ALA A 339 29.73 11.77 3.48
CA ALA A 339 29.17 12.84 4.30
C ALA A 339 27.92 12.33 5.05
N VAL A 340 27.80 12.76 6.30
CA VAL A 340 26.56 12.66 7.09
C VAL A 340 26.08 14.09 7.32
N VAL A 341 24.92 14.41 6.78
CA VAL A 341 24.29 15.73 6.84
C VAL A 341 23.23 15.65 7.95
N ASP A 342 23.48 16.29 9.07
CA ASP A 342 22.59 16.23 10.23
C ASP A 342 21.58 17.39 10.20
N ALA A 343 20.33 17.08 9.86
CA ALA A 343 19.25 18.05 9.84
C ALA A 343 18.93 18.60 11.24
N ARG A 344 19.26 17.87 12.31
CA ARG A 344 19.10 18.32 13.69
C ARG A 344 20.07 19.49 14.02
N ALA A 345 21.19 19.57 13.28
CA ALA A 345 22.14 20.67 13.34
C ALA A 345 21.86 21.76 12.30
N GLY A 346 20.71 21.74 11.62
CA GLY A 346 20.34 22.73 10.60
C GLY A 346 21.04 22.54 9.24
N GLN A 347 21.65 21.37 9.02
CA GLN A 347 22.29 21.05 7.73
C GLN A 347 21.31 20.31 6.84
N THR A 348 21.28 20.63 5.54
CA THR A 348 20.39 19.99 4.58
C THR A 348 21.07 19.72 3.23
N VAL A 349 20.37 19.01 2.35
CA VAL A 349 20.73 18.79 0.96
C VAL A 349 19.94 19.77 0.09
N VAL A 350 20.59 20.43 -0.83
CA VAL A 350 20.00 21.42 -1.74
C VAL A 350 19.62 20.78 -3.07
N ARG A 351 20.52 19.95 -3.62
CA ARG A 351 20.37 19.39 -4.97
C ARG A 351 21.14 18.08 -5.12
N ALA A 352 20.59 17.15 -5.91
CA ALA A 352 21.32 16.04 -6.46
C ALA A 352 21.45 16.20 -7.98
N THR A 353 22.62 15.92 -8.52
CA THR A 353 22.89 16.04 -9.96
C THR A 353 23.51 14.77 -10.53
N GLY A 354 23.26 14.51 -11.81
CA GLY A 354 23.88 13.41 -12.52
C GLY A 354 23.15 13.05 -13.81
N ARG A 355 23.81 12.29 -14.68
CA ARG A 355 23.23 11.83 -15.93
C ARG A 355 22.54 10.47 -15.76
N GLY A 356 21.22 10.48 -15.51
CA GLY A 356 20.41 9.27 -15.35
C GLY A 356 20.58 8.56 -14.01
N ARG A 357 21.43 9.05 -13.11
CA ARG A 357 21.62 8.62 -11.72
C ARG A 357 22.42 9.67 -10.96
N VAL A 358 22.38 9.61 -9.63
CA VAL A 358 23.18 10.49 -8.77
C VAL A 358 24.67 10.36 -9.07
N GLN A 359 25.37 11.50 -9.19
CA GLN A 359 26.83 11.63 -9.35
C GLN A 359 27.42 12.65 -8.39
N SER A 360 26.63 13.65 -7.99
CA SER A 360 27.03 14.67 -7.03
C SER A 360 25.83 15.16 -6.22
N VAL A 361 26.08 15.54 -4.97
CA VAL A 361 25.12 16.11 -4.03
C VAL A 361 25.64 17.46 -3.55
N GLU A 362 24.80 18.48 -3.61
CA GLU A 362 25.07 19.81 -3.09
C GLU A 362 24.44 19.96 -1.70
N LEU A 363 25.24 20.36 -0.73
CA LEU A 363 24.83 20.58 0.65
C LEU A 363 24.43 22.04 0.89
N SER A 364 23.67 22.32 1.95
CA SER A 364 23.29 23.69 2.35
C SER A 364 24.50 24.58 2.68
N SER A 365 25.66 23.99 2.97
CA SER A 365 26.93 24.71 3.12
C SER A 365 27.52 25.21 1.78
N GLY A 366 26.95 24.85 0.63
CA GLY A 366 27.52 25.07 -0.71
C GLY A 366 28.56 24.04 -1.15
N GLN A 367 28.85 23.05 -0.29
CA GLN A 367 29.81 21.99 -0.64
C GLN A 367 29.20 21.02 -1.65
N GLN A 368 29.94 20.70 -2.72
CA GLN A 368 29.63 19.66 -3.68
C GLN A 368 30.33 18.36 -3.29
N VAL A 369 29.56 17.29 -3.11
CA VAL A 369 30.07 15.98 -2.70
C VAL A 369 29.80 14.96 -3.81
N SER A 370 30.87 14.33 -4.34
CA SER A 370 30.75 13.26 -5.32
C SER A 370 30.22 11.99 -4.63
N ALA A 371 29.06 11.48 -5.06
CA ALA A 371 28.42 10.28 -4.52
C ALA A 371 27.54 9.61 -5.59
N ASP A 372 27.37 8.30 -5.52
CA ASP A 372 26.44 7.52 -6.35
C ASP A 372 25.17 7.08 -5.60
N LEU A 373 25.09 7.46 -4.31
CA LEU A 373 23.96 7.17 -3.43
C LEU A 373 23.69 8.38 -2.53
N LEU A 374 22.43 8.78 -2.44
CA LEU A 374 21.93 9.72 -1.46
C LEU A 374 20.80 9.05 -0.66
N VAL A 375 21.00 8.90 0.64
CA VAL A 375 20.01 8.35 1.57
C VAL A 375 19.41 9.45 2.39
N THR A 376 18.08 9.52 2.49
CA THR A 376 17.38 10.53 3.28
C THR A 376 16.53 9.91 4.38
N ALA A 377 16.56 10.50 5.58
CA ALA A 377 15.81 10.07 6.76
C ALA A 377 15.29 11.31 7.50
N VAL A 378 14.22 11.91 6.98
CA VAL A 378 13.73 13.22 7.46
C VAL A 378 12.39 13.14 8.20
N GLY A 379 11.80 11.97 8.31
CA GLY A 379 10.56 11.77 9.05
C GLY A 379 9.62 10.76 8.43
N TRP A 380 8.40 10.72 8.93
CA TRP A 380 7.45 9.66 8.68
C TRP A 380 6.08 10.18 8.28
N THR A 381 5.32 9.33 7.61
CA THR A 381 3.88 9.47 7.39
C THR A 381 3.17 8.33 8.12
N ALA A 382 2.17 8.65 8.93
CA ALA A 382 1.30 7.65 9.53
C ALA A 382 0.17 7.28 8.53
N PRO A 383 0.01 6.00 8.18
CA PRO A 383 -1.02 5.55 7.23
C PRO A 383 -2.40 5.46 7.90
N THR A 384 -3.03 6.61 8.17
CA THR A 384 -4.30 6.74 8.90
C THR A 384 -5.55 6.41 8.07
N SER A 385 -5.41 5.90 6.84
CA SER A 385 -6.53 5.68 5.91
C SER A 385 -7.67 4.82 6.48
N LEU A 386 -7.37 3.71 7.15
CA LEU A 386 -8.39 2.85 7.76
C LEU A 386 -9.09 3.54 8.93
N LEU A 387 -8.33 4.30 9.75
CA LEU A 387 -8.88 5.10 10.84
C LEU A 387 -9.80 6.19 10.31
N ASN A 388 -9.37 6.90 9.26
CA ASN A 388 -10.20 7.94 8.63
C ASN A 388 -11.51 7.37 8.05
N MET A 389 -11.48 6.16 7.45
CA MET A 389 -12.71 5.45 7.04
C MET A 389 -13.58 5.02 8.22
N SER A 390 -13.05 5.04 9.44
CA SER A 390 -13.76 4.78 10.70
C SER A 390 -14.27 6.05 11.37
N GLY A 391 -14.20 7.20 10.69
CA GLY A 391 -14.64 8.49 11.21
C GLY A 391 -13.55 9.29 11.92
N ASP A 392 -12.35 8.75 12.06
CA ASP A 392 -11.22 9.47 12.64
C ASP A 392 -10.88 10.73 11.84
N ARG A 393 -10.49 11.78 12.57
CA ARG A 393 -9.96 13.02 11.99
C ARG A 393 -8.54 13.21 12.50
N PRO A 394 -7.53 12.77 11.74
CA PRO A 394 -6.15 12.92 12.15
C PRO A 394 -5.80 14.39 12.41
N TYR A 395 -5.05 14.65 13.46
CA TYR A 395 -4.52 15.97 13.78
C TYR A 395 -3.01 16.03 13.52
N TYR A 396 -2.52 17.22 13.16
CA TYR A 396 -1.09 17.41 12.97
C TYR A 396 -0.38 17.60 14.32
N GLU A 397 0.64 16.75 14.56
CA GLU A 397 1.51 16.84 15.73
C GLU A 397 2.83 17.52 15.34
N PRO A 398 3.04 18.78 15.76
CA PRO A 398 4.24 19.52 15.35
C PRO A 398 5.54 18.86 15.78
N GLN A 399 5.60 18.25 16.97
CA GLN A 399 6.83 17.61 17.46
C GLN A 399 7.21 16.38 16.65
N ALA A 400 6.23 15.65 16.14
CA ALA A 400 6.45 14.50 15.27
C ALA A 400 6.52 14.84 13.77
N ALA A 401 6.19 16.08 13.41
CA ALA A 401 6.10 16.58 12.03
C ALA A 401 5.24 15.68 11.13
N ARG A 402 4.12 15.15 11.65
CA ARG A 402 3.18 14.28 10.94
C ARG A 402 1.76 14.32 11.53
N PHE A 403 0.80 13.75 10.79
CA PHE A 403 -0.55 13.56 11.30
C PHE A 403 -0.62 12.30 12.17
N LEU A 404 -1.25 12.43 13.35
CA LEU A 404 -1.54 11.34 14.27
C LEU A 404 -3.05 11.06 14.33
N PRO A 405 -3.47 9.86 14.77
CA PRO A 405 -4.88 9.55 14.97
C PRO A 405 -5.55 10.48 15.98
N GLY A 406 -6.75 10.98 15.66
CA GLY A 406 -7.51 11.88 16.50
C GLY A 406 -8.55 11.19 17.39
N GLY A 407 -8.90 9.95 17.08
CA GLY A 407 -9.87 9.12 17.79
C GLY A 407 -10.90 8.48 16.87
N THR A 408 -11.30 7.28 17.22
CA THR A 408 -12.20 6.43 16.43
C THR A 408 -13.42 6.00 17.25
N ASP A 409 -14.34 5.26 16.63
CA ASP A 409 -15.44 4.59 17.33
C ASP A 409 -14.94 3.48 18.26
N GLU A 410 -15.82 3.01 19.16
CA GLU A 410 -15.49 2.02 20.18
C GLU A 410 -15.03 0.65 19.64
N SER A 411 -15.23 0.40 18.36
CA SER A 411 -14.87 -0.87 17.71
C SER A 411 -13.53 -0.82 16.98
N VAL A 412 -12.87 0.33 16.92
CA VAL A 412 -11.63 0.56 16.16
C VAL A 412 -10.54 1.15 17.05
N TYR A 413 -9.36 0.59 16.96
CA TYR A 413 -8.22 0.94 17.80
C TYR A 413 -6.99 1.18 16.93
N ALA A 414 -6.17 2.17 17.29
CA ALA A 414 -4.83 2.37 16.73
C ALA A 414 -3.78 1.75 17.66
N ALA A 415 -2.75 1.11 17.11
CA ALA A 415 -1.70 0.47 17.91
C ALA A 415 -0.29 0.69 17.34
N GLY A 416 0.67 0.87 18.23
CA GLY A 416 2.08 0.96 17.89
C GLY A 416 2.49 2.27 17.21
N GLY A 417 3.47 2.24 16.30
CA GLY A 417 4.11 3.41 15.71
C GLY A 417 3.18 4.41 15.01
N ILE A 418 1.98 4.00 14.62
CA ILE A 418 0.98 4.93 14.07
C ILE A 418 0.54 5.97 15.11
N THR A 419 0.65 5.67 16.40
CA THR A 419 0.28 6.54 17.53
C THR A 419 1.46 7.28 18.13
N GLY A 420 2.70 6.79 17.91
CA GLY A 420 3.93 7.40 18.43
C GLY A 420 5.18 6.61 18.05
N ASP A 421 6.37 7.12 18.37
CA ASP A 421 7.68 6.58 17.97
C ASP A 421 8.43 5.89 19.11
N GLY A 422 7.74 5.29 20.05
CA GLY A 422 8.33 4.60 21.20
C GLY A 422 9.37 3.54 20.80
N ASP A 423 10.18 3.12 21.76
CA ASP A 423 11.08 1.99 21.58
C ASP A 423 10.29 0.69 21.31
N VAL A 424 10.98 -0.35 20.89
CA VAL A 424 10.33 -1.61 20.49
C VAL A 424 9.50 -2.22 21.63
N GLN A 425 9.96 -2.10 22.89
CA GLN A 425 9.23 -2.63 24.03
C GLN A 425 7.96 -1.82 24.31
N GLN A 426 8.03 -0.49 24.28
CA GLN A 426 6.86 0.38 24.39
C GLN A 426 5.81 0.10 23.32
N LEU A 427 6.25 -0.10 22.07
CA LEU A 427 5.35 -0.44 20.96
C LEU A 427 4.67 -1.81 21.18
N ARG A 428 5.39 -2.80 21.70
CA ARG A 428 4.86 -4.12 22.04
C ARG A 428 3.85 -4.04 23.18
N ASP A 429 4.19 -3.35 24.27
CA ASP A 429 3.32 -3.19 25.44
C ASP A 429 2.02 -2.46 25.07
N HIS A 430 2.13 -1.41 24.24
CA HIS A 430 0.96 -0.73 23.69
C HIS A 430 0.12 -1.67 22.83
N GLY A 431 0.75 -2.44 21.93
CA GLY A 431 0.06 -3.44 21.11
C GLY A 431 -0.70 -4.47 21.94
N ALA A 432 -0.06 -4.99 23.00
CA ALA A 432 -0.66 -5.96 23.93
C ALA A 432 -1.91 -5.39 24.64
N ALA A 433 -1.81 -4.18 25.16
CA ALA A 433 -2.91 -3.49 25.84
C ALA A 433 -4.09 -3.24 24.87
N VAL A 434 -3.80 -2.77 23.64
CA VAL A 434 -4.82 -2.58 22.60
C VAL A 434 -5.47 -3.90 22.19
N GLY A 435 -4.69 -4.98 22.05
CA GLY A 435 -5.22 -6.31 21.72
C GLY A 435 -6.20 -6.83 22.79
N THR A 436 -5.84 -6.66 24.06
CA THR A 436 -6.72 -7.00 25.19
C THR A 436 -8.02 -6.20 25.14
N ARG A 437 -7.95 -4.89 24.92
CA ARG A 437 -9.12 -4.01 24.84
C ARG A 437 -10.03 -4.35 23.65
N ALA A 438 -9.43 -4.63 22.49
CA ALA A 438 -10.17 -5.05 21.29
C ALA A 438 -10.89 -6.39 21.49
N ALA A 439 -10.23 -7.34 22.18
CA ALA A 439 -10.84 -8.62 22.55
C ALA A 439 -12.00 -8.44 23.52
N ALA A 440 -11.82 -7.62 24.55
CA ALA A 440 -12.89 -7.34 25.53
C ALA A 440 -14.15 -6.83 24.84
N TYR A 441 -14.02 -5.83 23.95
CA TYR A 441 -15.13 -5.30 23.17
C TYR A 441 -15.75 -6.38 22.27
N ALA A 442 -14.94 -7.11 21.52
CA ALA A 442 -15.44 -8.11 20.56
C ALA A 442 -16.20 -9.26 21.25
N LEU A 443 -15.71 -9.72 22.41
CA LEU A 443 -16.31 -10.81 23.18
C LEU A 443 -17.60 -10.36 23.89
N ASP A 444 -17.66 -9.12 24.40
CA ASP A 444 -18.90 -8.55 24.92
C ASP A 444 -19.98 -8.48 23.83
N GLN A 445 -19.65 -8.01 22.63
CA GLN A 445 -20.57 -8.00 21.50
C GLN A 445 -21.00 -9.41 21.09
N ARG A 446 -20.10 -10.40 21.19
CA ARG A 446 -20.43 -11.81 20.97
C ARG A 446 -21.41 -12.32 22.02
N GLY A 447 -21.19 -12.02 23.29
CA GLY A 447 -22.07 -12.37 24.41
C GLY A 447 -23.46 -11.78 24.25
N ARG A 448 -23.57 -10.50 23.91
CA ARG A 448 -24.86 -9.82 23.70
C ARG A 448 -25.68 -10.47 22.58
N LYS A 449 -25.04 -10.91 21.48
CA LYS A 449 -25.71 -11.61 20.37
C LYS A 449 -26.05 -13.06 20.68
N LEU A 450 -25.36 -13.70 21.62
CA LEU A 450 -25.56 -15.10 22.03
C LEU A 450 -26.29 -15.23 23.36
N ALA A 451 -26.69 -14.13 24.00
CA ALA A 451 -27.39 -14.14 25.31
C ALA A 451 -28.71 -14.89 25.31
N SER A 452 -29.25 -15.25 24.13
CA SER A 452 -30.36 -16.15 23.94
C SER A 452 -29.98 -17.64 23.88
N ALA A 453 -28.65 -17.98 23.88
CA ALA A 453 -28.19 -19.36 23.77
C ALA A 453 -27.74 -19.91 25.15
N PRO A 454 -28.20 -21.07 25.60
CA PRO A 454 -28.02 -21.55 26.98
C PRO A 454 -26.60 -22.02 27.36
N THR A 455 -25.61 -21.88 26.51
CA THR A 455 -24.21 -22.34 26.76
C THR A 455 -23.16 -21.38 26.22
N VAL A 456 -23.19 -20.11 26.65
CA VAL A 456 -22.09 -19.16 26.33
C VAL A 456 -21.02 -19.29 27.41
N PRO A 457 -19.74 -19.51 27.06
CA PRO A 457 -18.65 -19.43 28.04
C PRO A 457 -18.64 -18.07 28.73
N ASP A 458 -18.47 -18.07 30.04
CA ASP A 458 -18.30 -16.84 30.81
C ASP A 458 -16.98 -16.18 30.42
N HIS A 459 -17.04 -15.03 29.77
CA HIS A 459 -15.88 -14.18 29.42
C HIS A 459 -15.65 -13.05 30.42
N SER A 460 -16.24 -13.13 31.64
CA SER A 460 -16.17 -12.11 32.68
C SER A 460 -14.74 -11.79 33.18
N GLY A 461 -13.73 -12.54 32.75
CA GLY A 461 -12.32 -12.33 33.13
C GLY A 461 -11.52 -11.37 32.23
N VAL A 462 -12.11 -10.87 31.11
CA VAL A 462 -11.37 -9.92 30.26
C VAL A 462 -11.57 -8.50 30.77
N PRO A 463 -10.49 -7.75 31.11
CA PRO A 463 -10.64 -6.39 31.59
C PRO A 463 -11.32 -5.50 30.55
N ALA A 464 -12.47 -4.93 30.89
CA ALA A 464 -13.20 -4.00 30.00
C ALA A 464 -12.48 -2.66 29.84
N GLN A 465 -11.67 -2.28 30.83
CA GLN A 465 -10.83 -1.09 30.81
C GLN A 465 -9.39 -1.52 31.04
N VAL A 466 -8.54 -1.27 30.05
CA VAL A 466 -7.09 -1.41 30.12
C VAL A 466 -6.50 -0.04 29.83
N ASP A 467 -5.67 0.46 30.73
CA ASP A 467 -4.92 1.67 30.48
C ASP A 467 -3.95 1.42 29.31
N LEU A 468 -4.05 2.26 28.28
CA LEU A 468 -3.12 2.17 27.15
C LEU A 468 -1.82 2.88 27.56
N PRO A 469 -0.65 2.20 27.48
CA PRO A 469 0.63 2.86 27.68
C PRO A 469 0.78 4.03 26.70
N ALA A 470 1.28 5.16 27.17
CA ALA A 470 1.58 6.29 26.31
C ALA A 470 2.72 5.94 25.35
N VAL A 471 2.54 6.27 24.09
CA VAL A 471 3.59 6.18 23.06
C VAL A 471 3.80 7.60 22.54
N GLU A 472 4.75 8.30 23.14
CA GLU A 472 5.06 9.68 22.80
C GLU A 472 5.84 9.75 21.48
N PRO A 473 5.50 10.68 20.56
CA PRO A 473 6.29 10.88 19.36
C PRO A 473 7.68 11.42 19.70
N LEU A 474 8.71 10.88 19.07
CA LEU A 474 10.07 11.42 19.19
C LEU A 474 10.12 12.81 18.54
N PRO A 475 10.66 13.83 19.22
CA PRO A 475 10.78 15.16 18.66
C PRO A 475 11.68 15.17 17.42
N ILE A 476 11.20 15.81 16.35
CA ILE A 476 11.98 16.10 15.16
C ILE A 476 12.28 17.61 15.14
N PRO A 477 13.46 18.04 14.69
CA PRO A 477 13.77 19.47 14.56
C PRO A 477 12.72 20.20 13.73
N GLN A 478 12.13 21.25 14.31
CA GLN A 478 11.06 22.03 13.70
C GLN A 478 11.65 23.19 12.91
N HIS A 479 12.04 22.95 11.66
CA HIS A 479 12.35 24.02 10.74
C HIS A 479 11.73 23.73 9.36
N PRO A 480 11.37 24.75 8.58
CA PRO A 480 10.67 24.58 7.29
C PRO A 480 11.41 23.67 6.32
N GLU A 481 12.73 23.66 6.37
CA GLU A 481 13.61 22.86 5.52
C GLU A 481 13.52 21.35 5.76
N LEU A 482 12.80 20.91 6.79
CA LEU A 482 12.60 19.49 7.06
C LEU A 482 11.66 18.81 6.04
N PHE A 483 10.77 19.58 5.42
CA PHE A 483 9.85 19.06 4.39
C PHE A 483 10.43 19.21 2.99
N ARG A 484 11.07 20.32 2.73
CA ARG A 484 11.67 20.64 1.45
C ARG A 484 12.92 21.52 1.60
N SER A 485 13.81 21.43 0.64
CA SER A 485 14.93 22.33 0.44
C SER A 485 14.45 23.70 -0.07
N THR A 486 15.37 24.63 -0.20
CA THR A 486 15.20 25.93 -0.87
C THR A 486 14.96 25.78 -2.38
N THR A 487 15.24 24.60 -2.96
CA THR A 487 15.01 24.28 -4.37
C THR A 487 13.66 23.58 -4.56
N HIS A 488 13.18 23.52 -5.81
CA HIS A 488 12.02 22.72 -6.17
C HIS A 488 12.36 21.23 -6.23
N GLY A 489 11.35 20.37 -6.05
CA GLY A 489 11.52 18.92 -6.17
C GLY A 489 10.20 18.22 -6.34
N PHE A 490 10.24 16.93 -6.65
CA PHE A 490 9.03 16.12 -6.73
C PHE A 490 8.45 15.90 -5.34
N VAL A 491 7.16 16.18 -5.22
CA VAL A 491 6.32 15.86 -4.07
C VAL A 491 5.59 14.55 -4.32
N ASP A 492 4.97 14.41 -5.52
CA ASP A 492 4.33 13.16 -5.95
C ASP A 492 5.09 12.56 -7.13
N TYR A 493 5.73 11.42 -6.89
CA TYR A 493 6.53 10.71 -7.89
C TYR A 493 5.70 9.91 -8.88
N SER A 494 4.46 9.57 -8.51
CA SER A 494 3.55 8.81 -9.37
C SER A 494 2.92 9.69 -10.46
N GLU A 495 2.54 10.90 -10.07
CA GLU A 495 1.86 11.88 -10.93
C GLU A 495 2.83 12.94 -11.49
N ASP A 496 4.13 12.83 -11.18
CA ASP A 496 5.15 13.83 -11.56
C ASP A 496 4.77 15.26 -11.15
N ILE A 497 4.34 15.44 -9.90
CA ILE A 497 3.97 16.76 -9.34
C ILE A 497 5.11 17.29 -8.48
N THR A 498 5.55 18.51 -8.80
CA THR A 498 6.60 19.22 -8.08
C THR A 498 6.03 20.18 -7.03
N SER A 499 6.88 20.70 -6.14
CA SER A 499 6.52 21.80 -5.23
C SER A 499 6.07 23.05 -5.99
N ASP A 500 6.69 23.37 -7.14
CA ASP A 500 6.30 24.52 -7.98
C ASP A 500 4.91 24.33 -8.57
N ASP A 501 4.54 23.12 -8.98
CA ASP A 501 3.20 22.80 -9.47
C ASP A 501 2.14 23.08 -8.41
N LEU A 502 2.42 22.75 -7.15
CA LEU A 502 1.50 22.99 -6.03
C LEU A 502 1.39 24.48 -5.72
N GLN A 503 2.49 25.21 -5.70
CA GLN A 503 2.51 26.66 -5.51
C GLN A 503 1.77 27.39 -6.64
N ALA A 504 1.97 26.96 -7.90
CA ALA A 504 1.25 27.50 -9.05
C ALA A 504 -0.27 27.26 -8.94
N ALA A 505 -0.70 26.09 -8.47
CA ALA A 505 -2.10 25.80 -8.24
C ALA A 505 -2.72 26.73 -7.19
N VAL A 506 -2.01 26.99 -6.08
CA VAL A 506 -2.45 27.94 -5.06
C VAL A 506 -2.53 29.36 -5.63
N ALA A 507 -1.54 29.78 -6.42
CA ALA A 507 -1.55 31.10 -7.08
C ALA A 507 -2.71 31.28 -8.07
N GLU A 508 -3.24 30.19 -8.64
CA GLU A 508 -4.44 30.19 -9.49
C GLU A 508 -5.75 30.23 -8.69
N GLY A 509 -5.70 30.20 -7.35
CA GLY A 509 -6.88 30.30 -6.48
C GLY A 509 -7.36 28.98 -5.87
N TYR A 510 -6.65 27.86 -6.03
CA TYR A 510 -6.95 26.60 -5.37
C TYR A 510 -6.30 26.62 -3.96
N ASP A 511 -6.97 27.18 -2.97
CA ASP A 511 -6.43 27.55 -1.66
C ASP A 511 -6.68 26.53 -0.53
N SER A 512 -7.16 25.34 -0.88
CA SER A 512 -7.37 24.24 0.06
C SER A 512 -6.76 22.93 -0.45
N ALA A 513 -6.35 22.06 0.46
CA ALA A 513 -5.75 20.76 0.12
C ALA A 513 -6.61 19.95 -0.86
N GLU A 514 -7.94 19.90 -0.66
CA GLU A 514 -8.86 19.16 -1.54
C GLU A 514 -8.98 19.79 -2.94
N LEU A 515 -8.93 21.11 -3.07
CA LEU A 515 -8.97 21.79 -4.37
C LEU A 515 -7.66 21.61 -5.12
N VAL A 516 -6.51 21.81 -4.45
CA VAL A 516 -5.18 21.57 -5.04
C VAL A 516 -5.06 20.12 -5.50
N LYS A 517 -5.46 19.16 -4.67
CA LYS A 517 -5.47 17.74 -5.01
C LYS A 517 -6.24 17.45 -6.30
N ARG A 518 -7.47 17.96 -6.42
CA ARG A 518 -8.32 17.74 -7.61
C ARG A 518 -7.78 18.41 -8.86
N PHE A 519 -7.14 19.56 -8.71
CA PHE A 519 -6.58 20.28 -9.84
C PHE A 519 -5.26 19.69 -10.34
N THR A 520 -4.38 19.28 -9.43
CA THR A 520 -3.04 18.78 -9.77
C THR A 520 -2.95 17.27 -9.90
N THR A 521 -3.91 16.50 -9.37
CA THR A 521 -3.90 15.05 -9.19
C THR A 521 -2.94 14.53 -8.10
N VAL A 522 -2.29 15.43 -7.35
CA VAL A 522 -1.40 15.02 -6.25
C VAL A 522 -2.11 14.07 -5.28
N THR A 523 -1.42 13.03 -4.82
CA THR A 523 -1.94 11.95 -3.96
C THR A 523 -3.06 11.10 -4.56
N MET A 524 -3.36 11.24 -5.86
CA MET A 524 -4.39 10.45 -6.55
C MET A 524 -3.81 9.26 -7.32
N GLY A 525 -2.50 9.21 -7.50
CA GLY A 525 -1.80 8.12 -8.18
C GLY A 525 -1.81 6.80 -7.40
N PRO A 526 -1.11 5.78 -7.90
CA PRO A 526 -1.12 4.44 -7.33
C PRO A 526 -0.71 4.32 -5.86
N LEU A 527 0.03 5.29 -5.33
CA LEU A 527 0.45 5.32 -3.92
C LEU A 527 -0.62 5.89 -2.99
N GLN A 528 -1.60 6.61 -3.53
CA GLN A 528 -2.72 7.16 -2.77
C GLN A 528 -2.26 8.03 -1.58
N GLY A 529 -1.21 8.84 -1.75
CA GLY A 529 -0.71 9.78 -0.75
C GLY A 529 0.06 9.16 0.43
N LYS A 530 0.44 7.88 0.36
CA LYS A 530 1.08 7.20 1.50
C LYS A 530 2.46 7.76 1.85
N ILE A 531 3.22 8.23 0.87
CA ILE A 531 4.54 8.85 1.08
C ILE A 531 4.53 10.36 0.85
N GLU A 532 3.54 10.88 0.10
CA GLU A 532 3.49 12.26 -0.38
C GLU A 532 2.70 13.20 0.52
N LEU A 533 1.71 12.67 1.28
CA LEU A 533 0.66 13.47 1.93
C LEU A 533 1.20 14.61 2.79
N VAL A 534 2.15 14.32 3.68
CA VAL A 534 2.67 15.32 4.63
C VAL A 534 3.42 16.42 3.89
N ASN A 535 4.26 16.06 2.91
CA ASN A 535 4.99 17.03 2.08
C ASN A 535 4.04 17.89 1.24
N PHE A 536 3.00 17.29 0.66
CA PHE A 536 1.97 17.98 -0.08
C PHE A 536 1.27 19.05 0.79
N ILE A 537 0.80 18.65 1.98
CA ILE A 537 0.11 19.57 2.89
C ILE A 537 1.07 20.67 3.36
N ALA A 538 2.35 20.36 3.64
CA ALA A 538 3.33 21.36 4.06
C ALA A 538 3.57 22.43 2.97
N VAL A 539 3.70 22.02 1.69
CA VAL A 539 3.87 22.96 0.57
C VAL A 539 2.64 23.82 0.36
N VAL A 540 1.43 23.25 0.47
CA VAL A 540 0.17 24.03 0.34
C VAL A 540 0.00 25.00 1.52
N ALA A 541 0.32 24.58 2.74
CA ALA A 541 0.30 25.41 3.93
C ALA A 541 1.19 26.65 3.77
N GLU A 542 2.44 26.44 3.35
CA GLU A 542 3.40 27.50 3.08
C GLU A 542 2.87 28.47 1.98
N ALA A 543 2.39 27.93 0.86
CA ALA A 543 1.90 28.73 -0.27
C ALA A 543 0.64 29.54 0.07
N THR A 544 -0.18 29.07 1.02
CA THR A 544 -1.41 29.76 1.47
C THR A 544 -1.20 30.65 2.70
N GLY A 545 0.01 30.63 3.30
CA GLY A 545 0.31 31.34 4.55
C GLY A 545 -0.40 30.76 5.78
N LYS A 546 -0.85 29.50 5.72
CA LYS A 546 -1.50 28.76 6.80
C LYS A 546 -0.50 27.83 7.50
N THR A 547 -0.83 27.39 8.70
CA THR A 547 -0.12 26.28 9.33
C THR A 547 -0.53 24.94 8.70
N ILE A 548 0.29 23.90 8.89
CA ILE A 548 -0.04 22.54 8.44
C ILE A 548 -1.34 22.04 9.12
N ALA A 549 -1.52 22.37 10.41
CA ALA A 549 -2.72 22.02 11.15
C ALA A 549 -4.00 22.69 10.58
N GLU A 550 -3.95 23.96 10.21
CA GLU A 550 -5.06 24.68 9.59
C GLU A 550 -5.37 24.20 8.17
N THR A 551 -4.34 23.81 7.42
CA THR A 551 -4.50 23.24 6.07
C THR A 551 -5.17 21.87 6.14
N GLY A 552 -4.88 21.08 7.19
CA GLY A 552 -5.47 19.78 7.44
C GLY A 552 -5.05 18.72 6.44
N THR A 553 -5.70 17.57 6.50
CA THR A 553 -5.44 16.44 5.60
C THR A 553 -6.61 16.14 4.69
N THR A 554 -6.40 15.34 3.66
CA THR A 554 -7.45 14.93 2.73
C THR A 554 -8.20 13.69 3.24
N THR A 555 -9.43 13.48 2.76
CA THR A 555 -10.26 12.34 3.14
C THR A 555 -9.92 11.10 2.32
N TRP A 556 -9.84 9.95 2.99
CA TRP A 556 -9.65 8.65 2.37
C TRP A 556 -10.98 7.96 2.10
N ARG A 557 -11.03 7.19 1.01
CA ARG A 557 -12.20 6.42 0.59
C ARG A 557 -11.83 4.96 0.37
N PRO A 558 -12.79 4.02 0.57
CA PRO A 558 -12.64 2.65 0.05
C PRO A 558 -12.57 2.67 -1.49
N MET A 559 -11.73 1.92 -2.15
CA MET A 559 -10.57 1.15 -1.70
C MET A 559 -9.32 2.01 -1.84
N TYR A 560 -8.53 2.15 -0.79
CA TYR A 560 -7.35 3.01 -0.79
C TYR A 560 -6.06 2.28 -1.23
N ALA A 561 -6.11 0.97 -1.42
CA ALA A 561 -5.02 0.17 -1.97
C ALA A 561 -5.40 -0.33 -3.36
N PRO A 562 -4.44 -0.43 -4.30
CA PRO A 562 -4.70 -0.96 -5.63
C PRO A 562 -5.24 -2.39 -5.57
N VAL A 563 -6.26 -2.66 -6.38
CA VAL A 563 -6.90 -3.96 -6.58
C VAL A 563 -7.13 -4.19 -8.07
N THR A 564 -7.00 -5.41 -8.52
CA THR A 564 -7.21 -5.73 -9.94
C THR A 564 -8.70 -5.69 -10.30
N LEU A 565 -9.02 -5.27 -11.52
CA LEU A 565 -10.38 -5.34 -12.04
C LEU A 565 -10.91 -6.78 -12.07
N GLY A 566 -10.02 -7.77 -12.33
CA GLY A 566 -10.37 -9.18 -12.30
C GLY A 566 -10.85 -9.67 -10.93
N ALA A 567 -10.19 -9.22 -9.84
CA ALA A 567 -10.61 -9.55 -8.48
C ALA A 567 -11.94 -8.87 -8.09
N LEU A 568 -12.21 -7.65 -8.61
CA LEU A 568 -13.48 -6.95 -8.41
C LEU A 568 -14.60 -7.50 -9.29
N ALA A 569 -14.28 -7.99 -10.48
CA ALA A 569 -15.25 -8.48 -11.46
C ALA A 569 -16.18 -9.52 -10.85
N GLY A 570 -17.40 -9.52 -11.30
CA GLY A 570 -18.37 -10.57 -11.01
C GLY A 570 -18.01 -11.89 -11.69
N ARG A 571 -18.98 -12.75 -11.80
CA ARG A 571 -18.86 -13.96 -12.63
C ARG A 571 -18.77 -13.54 -14.10
N ASN A 572 -18.05 -14.31 -14.91
CA ASN A 572 -17.95 -14.10 -16.35
C ASN A 572 -19.20 -14.58 -17.11
N TYR A 573 -20.23 -15.03 -16.40
CA TYR A 573 -21.54 -15.42 -16.89
C TYR A 573 -22.62 -15.07 -15.88
N ASP A 574 -23.82 -14.79 -16.35
CA ASP A 574 -25.00 -14.67 -15.51
C ASP A 574 -25.61 -16.06 -15.32
N PRO A 575 -25.58 -16.62 -14.09
CA PRO A 575 -26.17 -17.92 -13.87
C PRO A 575 -27.69 -17.86 -14.02
N VAL A 576 -28.22 -18.70 -14.92
CA VAL A 576 -29.63 -18.92 -15.07
C VAL A 576 -30.00 -20.15 -14.26
N ARG A 577 -30.97 -20.00 -13.36
CA ARG A 577 -31.45 -21.06 -12.50
C ARG A 577 -32.91 -21.43 -12.87
N HIS A 578 -33.15 -22.71 -12.92
CA HIS A 578 -34.46 -23.28 -13.12
C HIS A 578 -34.89 -24.06 -11.88
N SER A 579 -36.19 -24.13 -11.63
CA SER A 579 -36.70 -24.98 -10.58
C SER A 579 -36.60 -26.46 -10.98
N SER A 580 -36.67 -27.36 -10.01
CA SER A 580 -36.66 -28.81 -10.27
C SER A 580 -37.83 -29.29 -11.13
N VAL A 581 -38.89 -28.50 -11.24
CA VAL A 581 -40.09 -28.79 -12.03
C VAL A 581 -40.20 -27.95 -13.30
N GLN A 582 -39.10 -27.38 -13.77
CA GLN A 582 -39.08 -26.52 -14.98
C GLN A 582 -39.69 -27.23 -16.21
N SER A 583 -39.35 -28.48 -16.44
CA SER A 583 -39.88 -29.25 -17.56
C SER A 583 -41.42 -29.38 -17.53
N TRP A 584 -42.01 -29.42 -16.33
CA TRP A 584 -43.44 -29.41 -16.16
C TRP A 584 -44.03 -28.05 -16.54
N HIS A 585 -43.41 -26.96 -16.09
CA HIS A 585 -43.82 -25.60 -16.46
C HIS A 585 -43.84 -25.41 -17.99
N ASP A 586 -42.76 -25.83 -18.65
CA ASP A 586 -42.64 -25.73 -20.10
C ASP A 586 -43.71 -26.56 -20.83
N ALA A 587 -43.95 -27.80 -20.38
CA ALA A 587 -44.95 -28.68 -20.96
C ALA A 587 -46.38 -28.17 -20.78
N HIS A 588 -46.64 -27.31 -19.80
CA HIS A 588 -47.96 -26.74 -19.50
C HIS A 588 -48.11 -25.30 -19.98
N GLY A 589 -47.18 -24.82 -20.84
CA GLY A 589 -47.31 -23.52 -21.48
C GLY A 589 -47.13 -22.34 -20.54
N ALA A 590 -46.24 -22.49 -19.54
CA ALA A 590 -45.86 -21.38 -18.67
C ALA A 590 -45.21 -20.28 -19.46
N VAL A 591 -45.62 -19.04 -19.25
CA VAL A 591 -44.92 -17.85 -19.72
C VAL A 591 -43.82 -17.54 -18.73
N PRO A 592 -42.53 -17.51 -19.18
CA PRO A 592 -41.41 -17.32 -18.28
C PRO A 592 -41.27 -15.87 -17.83
N MET A 593 -40.90 -15.66 -16.57
CA MET A 593 -40.51 -14.39 -15.95
C MET A 593 -39.11 -14.51 -15.36
N VAL A 594 -38.28 -13.51 -15.58
CA VAL A 594 -36.96 -13.39 -14.95
C VAL A 594 -37.12 -12.78 -13.56
N ALA A 595 -36.76 -13.53 -12.51
CA ALA A 595 -36.75 -13.08 -11.13
C ALA A 595 -35.33 -13.24 -10.55
N GLY A 596 -34.47 -12.20 -10.68
CA GLY A 596 -33.04 -12.28 -10.36
C GLY A 596 -32.33 -13.32 -11.24
N GLN A 597 -31.77 -14.36 -10.64
CA GLN A 597 -31.12 -15.45 -11.36
C GLN A 597 -32.06 -16.60 -11.76
N TRP A 598 -33.31 -16.56 -11.34
CA TRP A 598 -34.27 -17.62 -11.57
C TRP A 598 -35.21 -17.31 -12.73
N ILE A 599 -35.46 -18.32 -13.57
CA ILE A 599 -36.58 -18.31 -14.51
C ILE A 599 -37.76 -18.94 -13.78
N ARG A 600 -38.89 -18.23 -13.72
CA ARG A 600 -40.09 -18.63 -13.03
C ARG A 600 -41.30 -18.52 -13.97
N PRO A 601 -42.37 -19.30 -13.76
CA PRO A 601 -43.66 -19.03 -14.40
C PRO A 601 -44.22 -17.67 -13.95
N GLU A 602 -44.60 -16.83 -14.92
CA GLU A 602 -45.41 -15.65 -14.66
C GLU A 602 -46.91 -16.04 -14.62
N HIS A 603 -47.33 -16.80 -15.60
CA HIS A 603 -48.68 -17.34 -15.69
C HIS A 603 -48.75 -18.50 -16.71
N TYR A 604 -49.90 -19.20 -16.80
CA TYR A 604 -50.18 -20.30 -17.75
C TYR A 604 -51.26 -19.92 -18.75
N GLY A 605 -51.21 -18.70 -19.30
CA GLY A 605 -52.10 -18.21 -20.32
C GLY A 605 -52.98 -17.05 -19.89
N ASN A 606 -53.78 -17.19 -18.86
CA ASN A 606 -54.69 -16.13 -18.39
C ASN A 606 -54.53 -15.84 -16.89
N PRO A 607 -53.75 -14.82 -16.50
CA PRO A 607 -53.48 -14.48 -15.10
C PRO A 607 -54.75 -14.19 -14.30
N GLN A 608 -55.76 -13.54 -14.91
CA GLN A 608 -56.99 -13.20 -14.24
C GLN A 608 -57.85 -14.45 -13.90
N ALA A 609 -57.89 -15.40 -14.83
CA ALA A 609 -58.57 -16.66 -14.60
C ALA A 609 -57.87 -17.50 -13.51
N GLU A 610 -56.55 -17.48 -13.46
CA GLU A 610 -55.76 -18.16 -12.42
C GLU A 610 -56.04 -17.56 -11.05
N VAL A 611 -56.04 -16.24 -10.91
CA VAL A 611 -56.37 -15.55 -9.66
C VAL A 611 -57.81 -15.88 -9.19
N ARG A 612 -58.79 -15.90 -10.11
CA ARG A 612 -60.15 -16.27 -9.76
C ARG A 612 -60.23 -17.71 -9.29
N ARG A 613 -59.57 -18.65 -9.98
CA ARG A 613 -59.54 -20.05 -9.60
C ARG A 613 -58.98 -20.28 -8.19
N VAL A 614 -57.90 -19.57 -7.83
CA VAL A 614 -57.33 -19.64 -6.48
C VAL A 614 -58.33 -19.13 -5.42
N ARG A 615 -59.14 -18.13 -5.76
CA ARG A 615 -60.17 -17.58 -4.85
C ARG A 615 -61.40 -18.44 -4.74
N ASP A 616 -61.83 -19.03 -5.85
CA ASP A 616 -63.07 -19.85 -5.92
C ASP A 616 -62.80 -21.30 -5.54
N SER A 617 -61.59 -21.78 -5.58
CA SER A 617 -61.21 -23.16 -5.33
C SER A 617 -59.83 -23.24 -4.71
N VAL A 618 -58.82 -23.91 -5.35
CA VAL A 618 -57.48 -24.14 -4.83
C VAL A 618 -56.43 -23.89 -5.93
N GLY A 619 -55.26 -23.40 -5.54
CA GLY A 619 -54.10 -23.24 -6.38
C GLY A 619 -52.85 -23.90 -5.81
N ILE A 620 -51.93 -24.27 -6.70
CA ILE A 620 -50.58 -24.76 -6.35
C ILE A 620 -49.58 -23.77 -6.92
N ILE A 621 -48.53 -23.47 -6.16
CA ILE A 621 -47.44 -22.59 -6.60
C ILE A 621 -46.10 -23.25 -6.35
N ASP A 622 -45.18 -23.13 -7.33
CA ASP A 622 -43.79 -23.53 -7.17
C ASP A 622 -43.02 -22.49 -6.36
N VAL A 623 -42.63 -22.86 -5.15
CA VAL A 623 -41.81 -22.03 -4.24
C VAL A 623 -40.35 -22.46 -4.22
N SER A 624 -39.90 -23.33 -5.11
CA SER A 624 -38.50 -23.81 -5.19
C SER A 624 -37.48 -22.67 -5.33
N PRO A 625 -37.79 -21.58 -6.07
CA PRO A 625 -36.88 -20.43 -6.20
C PRO A 625 -36.79 -19.54 -4.95
N LEU A 626 -37.66 -19.70 -3.98
CA LEU A 626 -37.66 -18.90 -2.74
C LEU A 626 -36.57 -19.40 -1.78
N GLY A 627 -36.01 -18.51 -0.96
CA GLY A 627 -35.05 -18.85 0.08
C GLY A 627 -35.70 -19.77 1.14
N LYS A 628 -34.95 -20.75 1.61
CA LYS A 628 -35.32 -21.62 2.73
C LYS A 628 -34.49 -21.24 3.94
N ILE A 629 -35.12 -20.91 5.05
CA ILE A 629 -34.50 -20.59 6.31
C ILE A 629 -34.94 -21.64 7.32
N ASP A 630 -33.97 -22.39 7.83
CA ASP A 630 -34.20 -23.38 8.88
C ASP A 630 -33.92 -22.74 10.24
N LEU A 631 -34.94 -22.57 11.05
CA LEU A 631 -34.84 -22.07 12.41
C LEU A 631 -34.91 -23.26 13.37
N ARG A 632 -33.87 -23.36 14.25
CA ARG A 632 -33.80 -24.44 15.23
C ARG A 632 -33.56 -23.88 16.62
N GLY A 633 -34.27 -24.36 17.60
CA GLY A 633 -34.11 -23.99 18.99
C GLY A 633 -35.28 -24.47 19.83
N PRO A 634 -35.14 -24.51 21.17
CA PRO A 634 -36.22 -24.93 22.05
C PRO A 634 -37.45 -23.99 22.01
N ASP A 635 -37.25 -22.73 21.63
CA ASP A 635 -38.28 -21.67 21.62
C ASP A 635 -38.62 -21.15 20.21
N VAL A 636 -38.39 -21.95 19.17
CA VAL A 636 -38.74 -21.58 17.77
C VAL A 636 -40.23 -21.76 17.51
#